data_29eeb9e85f1a1a2834b361375a620899
#
_entry.id   29eeb9e85f1a1a2834b361375a620899
#
_cell.length_a   1.000
_cell.length_b   1.000
_cell.length_c   1.000
_cell.angle_alpha   90.00
_cell.angle_beta   90.00
_cell.angle_gamma   90.00
#
_symmetry.space_group_name_H-M   'P 1'
#
loop_
_entity.id
_entity.type
_entity.pdbx_description
1 polymer ?
#
loop_
_entity_poly.entity_id
_entity_poly.type
_entity_poly.pdbx_seq_one_letter_code
_entity_poly.pdbx_strand_id
1 'polypeptide(L)'
;ITKNRVRMFITCDEKDIDKIKDKLTNIFGIHSIVICYRVNNNINEISSTALEVAKTFNFKTFKVETNRSNKNFEMNSMEVSSYLGGYLLKNIENIKVDVHNPEYTLKIEIRNDYTYIYASEIKGIGGYPVGVQGKGLLMLSGGIDSPVALYLALKRGINVECIYFESPPHTSLQARLKVEKLVNILTEYTPNIKLHIINFTEIQEAIYKNCN
;
A
#
# COMPACT_ATOMS: atom_id res chain seq x y z
N ILE A 1 5.66 2.76 15.08
CA ILE A 1 4.37 2.59 14.38
C ILE A 1 3.25 2.73 15.38
N THR A 2 2.35 3.68 15.16
CA THR A 2 1.15 3.90 15.98
C THR A 2 -0.09 3.51 15.18
N LYS A 3 -1.01 2.74 15.80
CA LYS A 3 -2.24 2.28 15.15
C LYS A 3 -3.45 3.05 15.70
N ASN A 4 -4.34 3.44 14.81
CA ASN A 4 -5.65 3.96 15.16
C ASN A 4 -6.67 3.28 14.22
N ARG A 5 -7.74 2.72 14.74
CA ARG A 5 -8.80 1.88 14.10
C ARG A 5 -8.63 1.51 12.62
N VAL A 6 -8.45 2.50 11.73
CA VAL A 6 -8.34 2.31 10.28
C VAL A 6 -7.04 2.88 9.68
N ARG A 7 -6.15 3.42 10.49
CA ARG A 7 -4.88 4.02 10.03
C ARG A 7 -3.70 3.58 10.85
N MET A 8 -2.56 3.46 10.17
CA MET A 8 -1.27 3.26 10.80
C MET A 8 -0.40 4.48 10.50
N PHE A 9 0.26 4.99 11.52
CA PHE A 9 1.23 6.08 11.40
C PHE A 9 2.63 5.53 11.56
N ILE A 10 3.49 5.84 10.62
CA ILE A 10 4.90 5.49 10.63
C ILE A 10 5.67 6.81 10.67
N THR A 11 6.45 7.01 11.72
CA THR A 11 7.41 8.11 11.79
C THR A 11 8.77 7.57 11.37
N CYS A 12 9.41 8.22 10.42
CA CYS A 12 10.72 7.84 9.89
C CYS A 12 11.50 9.08 9.47
N ASP A 13 12.80 8.91 9.23
CA ASP A 13 13.64 9.94 8.65
C ASP A 13 13.32 10.12 7.16
N GLU A 14 13.53 11.32 6.62
CA GLU A 14 13.25 11.64 5.21
C GLU A 14 14.00 10.71 4.23
N LYS A 15 15.23 10.35 4.54
CA LYS A 15 16.06 9.43 3.74
C LYS A 15 15.45 8.02 3.57
N ASP A 16 14.57 7.61 4.48
CA ASP A 16 13.97 6.28 4.48
C ASP A 16 12.57 6.25 3.85
N ILE A 17 11.99 7.42 3.51
CA ILE A 17 10.61 7.55 3.01
C ILE A 17 10.41 6.72 1.75
N ASP A 18 11.28 6.85 0.74
CA ASP A 18 11.12 6.14 -0.53
C ASP A 18 11.21 4.63 -0.35
N LYS A 19 12.16 4.15 0.43
CA LYS A 19 12.31 2.74 0.74
C LYS A 19 11.10 2.16 1.48
N ILE A 20 10.55 2.91 2.43
CA ILE A 20 9.35 2.51 3.18
C ILE A 20 8.14 2.52 2.26
N LYS A 21 7.96 3.56 1.46
CA LYS A 21 6.90 3.70 0.46
C LYS A 21 6.88 2.49 -0.49
N ASP A 22 8.02 2.14 -1.09
CA ASP A 22 8.12 1.04 -2.05
C ASP A 22 7.77 -0.32 -1.42
N LYS A 23 8.17 -0.53 -0.17
CA LYS A 23 7.76 -1.73 0.57
C LYS A 23 6.27 -1.76 0.89
N LEU A 24 5.71 -0.62 1.34
CA LEU A 24 4.31 -0.54 1.73
C LEU A 24 3.36 -0.69 0.55
N THR A 25 3.75 -0.25 -0.65
CA THR A 25 2.93 -0.41 -1.86
C THR A 25 2.68 -1.86 -2.23
N ASN A 26 3.54 -2.78 -1.84
CA ASN A 26 3.44 -4.22 -2.13
C ASN A 26 2.76 -5.03 -1.01
N ILE A 27 2.30 -4.40 0.07
CA ILE A 27 1.63 -5.12 1.17
C ILE A 27 0.13 -5.22 0.91
N PHE A 28 -0.39 -6.44 0.82
CA PHE A 28 -1.82 -6.66 0.72
C PHE A 28 -2.58 -6.13 1.95
N GLY A 29 -3.70 -5.47 1.69
CA GLY A 29 -4.52 -4.80 2.71
C GLY A 29 -4.22 -3.31 2.87
N ILE A 30 -3.13 -2.80 2.32
CA ILE A 30 -2.87 -1.35 2.28
C ILE A 30 -3.60 -0.76 1.07
N HIS A 31 -4.59 0.08 1.34
CA HIS A 31 -5.37 0.76 0.31
C HIS A 31 -4.63 1.97 -0.26
N SER A 32 -4.06 2.76 0.64
CA SER A 32 -3.30 3.96 0.26
C SER A 32 -2.24 4.33 1.29
N ILE A 33 -1.24 5.06 0.82
CA ILE A 33 -0.13 5.57 1.59
C ILE A 33 -0.11 7.09 1.39
N VAL A 34 0.05 7.82 2.48
CA VAL A 34 0.12 9.28 2.47
C VAL A 34 1.40 9.70 3.17
N ILE A 35 2.19 10.50 2.48
CA ILE A 35 3.32 11.20 3.08
C ILE A 35 2.77 12.53 3.60
N CYS A 36 2.83 12.75 4.91
CA CYS A 36 2.24 13.91 5.54
C CYS A 36 3.18 14.60 6.52
N TYR A 37 3.00 15.88 6.68
CA TYR A 37 3.62 16.67 7.73
C TYR A 37 2.69 16.71 8.94
N ARG A 38 3.24 16.50 10.13
CA ARG A 38 2.51 16.53 11.39
C ARG A 38 2.84 17.79 12.15
N VAL A 39 1.84 18.60 12.48
CA VAL A 39 1.98 19.84 13.25
C VAL A 39 0.98 19.88 14.41
N ASN A 40 1.20 20.77 15.36
CA ASN A 40 0.25 21.01 16.44
C ASN A 40 -1.05 21.62 15.89
N ASN A 41 -2.13 21.51 16.65
CA ASN A 41 -3.43 22.10 16.32
C ASN A 41 -3.41 23.63 16.55
N ASN A 42 -2.54 24.33 15.82
CA ASN A 42 -2.36 25.77 15.85
C ASN A 42 -2.45 26.30 14.40
N ILE A 43 -3.33 27.25 14.15
CA ILE A 43 -3.61 27.74 12.80
C ILE A 43 -2.38 28.39 12.14
N ASN A 44 -1.49 28.98 12.92
CA ASN A 44 -0.27 29.60 12.38
C ASN A 44 0.73 28.52 11.93
N GLU A 45 0.93 27.47 12.74
CA GLU A 45 1.79 26.32 12.37
C GLU A 45 1.20 25.58 11.14
N ILE A 46 -0.13 25.40 11.12
CA ILE A 46 -0.82 24.79 9.99
C ILE A 46 -0.59 25.62 8.73
N SER A 47 -0.71 26.95 8.81
CA SER A 47 -0.56 27.84 7.67
C SER A 47 0.85 27.89 7.12
N SER A 48 1.86 27.99 7.99
CA SER A 48 3.27 28.00 7.57
C SER A 48 3.64 26.69 6.90
N THR A 49 3.29 25.54 7.50
CA THR A 49 3.58 24.23 6.92
C THR A 49 2.77 23.97 5.64
N ALA A 50 1.51 24.40 5.58
CA ALA A 50 0.70 24.33 4.37
C ALA A 50 1.33 25.07 3.19
N LEU A 51 1.93 26.24 3.46
CA LEU A 51 2.66 27.02 2.47
C LEU A 51 3.94 26.35 2.02
N GLU A 52 4.72 25.81 2.96
CA GLU A 52 5.94 25.03 2.65
C GLU A 52 5.62 23.84 1.76
N VAL A 53 4.61 23.05 2.14
CA VAL A 53 4.17 21.90 1.35
C VAL A 53 3.67 22.34 -0.02
N ALA A 54 2.88 23.39 -0.13
CA ALA A 54 2.38 23.87 -1.40
C ALA A 54 3.51 24.33 -2.34
N LYS A 55 4.55 24.97 -1.82
CA LYS A 55 5.72 25.41 -2.59
C LYS A 55 6.57 24.28 -3.18
N THR A 56 6.43 23.06 -2.69
CA THR A 56 7.12 21.89 -3.27
C THR A 56 6.49 21.40 -4.57
N PHE A 57 5.31 21.91 -4.93
CA PHE A 57 4.56 21.53 -6.13
C PHE A 57 4.43 22.71 -7.10
N ASN A 58 4.38 22.41 -8.39
CA ASN A 58 4.10 23.40 -9.42
C ASN A 58 2.67 23.21 -9.92
N PHE A 59 1.80 24.19 -9.70
CA PHE A 59 0.38 24.17 -10.07
C PHE A 59 -0.14 25.57 -10.36
N LYS A 60 -1.18 25.66 -11.18
CA LYS A 60 -1.89 26.92 -11.47
C LYS A 60 -3.22 26.99 -10.74
N THR A 61 -3.87 25.87 -10.55
CA THR A 61 -5.16 25.81 -9.87
C THR A 61 -5.09 24.86 -8.68
N PHE A 62 -5.75 25.25 -7.58
CA PHE A 62 -5.74 24.46 -6.37
C PHE A 62 -7.04 24.56 -5.59
N LYS A 63 -7.23 23.58 -4.68
CA LYS A 63 -8.18 23.68 -3.57
C LYS A 63 -7.54 23.23 -2.27
N VAL A 64 -8.09 23.75 -1.17
CA VAL A 64 -7.80 23.22 0.18
C VAL A 64 -9.01 22.41 0.62
N GLU A 65 -8.76 21.18 1.06
CA GLU A 65 -9.78 20.27 1.54
C GLU A 65 -9.48 19.91 3.01
N THR A 66 -10.33 20.39 3.91
CA THR A 66 -10.14 20.16 5.36
C THR A 66 -11.13 19.14 5.89
N ASN A 67 -10.59 18.11 6.56
CA ASN A 67 -11.36 17.18 7.35
C ASN A 67 -11.02 17.39 8.84
N ARG A 68 -12.05 17.54 9.68
CA ARG A 68 -11.89 17.82 11.09
C ARG A 68 -12.64 16.82 11.96
N SER A 69 -11.89 15.98 12.67
CA SER A 69 -12.44 15.10 13.71
C SER A 69 -12.40 15.78 15.10
N ASN A 70 -11.48 16.72 15.32
CA ASN A 70 -11.43 17.54 16.53
C ASN A 70 -12.48 18.66 16.44
N LYS A 71 -13.60 18.48 17.13
CA LYS A 71 -14.68 19.48 17.14
C LYS A 71 -14.41 20.70 18.03
N ASN A 72 -13.37 20.63 18.87
CA ASN A 72 -12.97 21.74 19.76
C ASN A 72 -11.98 22.71 19.08
N PHE A 73 -11.56 22.45 17.83
CA PHE A 73 -10.73 23.39 17.09
C PHE A 73 -11.55 24.65 16.77
N GLU A 74 -10.94 25.83 16.89
CA GLU A 74 -11.59 27.14 16.84
C GLU A 74 -12.40 27.40 15.56
N MET A 75 -11.96 26.82 14.44
CA MET A 75 -12.56 27.01 13.12
C MET A 75 -13.22 25.70 12.63
N ASN A 76 -14.33 25.80 11.90
CA ASN A 76 -14.89 24.65 11.20
C ASN A 76 -14.10 24.30 9.93
N SER A 77 -14.39 23.16 9.30
CA SER A 77 -13.62 22.68 8.14
C SER A 77 -13.66 23.64 6.95
N MET A 78 -14.80 24.31 6.70
CA MET A 78 -14.93 25.27 5.60
C MET A 78 -14.16 26.55 5.89
N GLU A 79 -14.21 27.04 7.13
CA GLU A 79 -13.45 28.21 7.57
C GLU A 79 -11.95 27.99 7.44
N VAL A 80 -11.44 26.82 7.89
CA VAL A 80 -10.02 26.45 7.71
C VAL A 80 -9.64 26.40 6.23
N SER A 81 -10.45 25.74 5.39
CA SER A 81 -10.18 25.66 3.95
C SER A 81 -10.15 27.04 3.29
N SER A 82 -11.10 27.91 3.64
CA SER A 82 -11.17 29.27 3.12
C SER A 82 -9.99 30.12 3.59
N TYR A 83 -9.67 30.04 4.89
CA TYR A 83 -8.55 30.77 5.47
C TYR A 83 -7.21 30.37 4.83
N LEU A 84 -6.94 29.07 4.75
CA LEU A 84 -5.70 28.57 4.13
C LEU A 84 -5.65 28.84 2.64
N GLY A 85 -6.78 28.75 1.94
CA GLY A 85 -6.89 29.16 0.53
C GLY A 85 -6.47 30.62 0.32
N GLY A 86 -7.01 31.53 1.13
CA GLY A 86 -6.64 32.94 1.12
C GLY A 86 -5.18 33.18 1.52
N TYR A 87 -4.67 32.41 2.48
CA TYR A 87 -3.26 32.48 2.89
C TYR A 87 -2.30 32.07 1.76
N LEU A 88 -2.61 30.98 1.05
CA LEU A 88 -1.81 30.52 -0.09
C LEU A 88 -1.84 31.53 -1.24
N LEU A 89 -3.01 32.09 -1.57
CA LEU A 89 -3.14 33.12 -2.61
C LEU A 89 -2.31 34.39 -2.34
N LYS A 90 -2.13 34.74 -1.07
CA LYS A 90 -1.29 35.89 -0.67
C LYS A 90 0.22 35.63 -0.77
N ASN A 91 0.64 34.37 -0.68
CA ASN A 91 2.05 33.98 -0.52
C ASN A 91 2.63 33.23 -1.72
N ILE A 92 1.80 32.86 -2.70
CA ILE A 92 2.21 32.20 -3.94
C ILE A 92 1.61 32.97 -5.11
N GLU A 93 2.46 33.38 -6.04
CA GLU A 93 2.04 34.13 -7.22
C GLU A 93 1.48 33.20 -8.32
N ASN A 94 0.61 33.76 -9.16
CA ASN A 94 0.08 33.11 -10.36
C ASN A 94 -0.73 31.82 -10.12
N ILE A 95 -1.34 31.67 -8.94
CA ILE A 95 -2.25 30.58 -8.63
C ILE A 95 -3.69 31.06 -8.48
N LYS A 96 -4.66 30.16 -8.71
CA LYS A 96 -6.10 30.40 -8.57
C LYS A 96 -6.77 29.26 -7.82
N VAL A 97 -7.84 29.56 -7.10
CA VAL A 97 -8.69 28.53 -6.50
C VAL A 97 -9.62 27.95 -7.55
N ASP A 98 -9.63 26.62 -7.67
CA ASP A 98 -10.62 25.87 -8.44
C ASP A 98 -11.10 24.70 -7.59
N VAL A 99 -12.36 24.76 -7.14
CA VAL A 99 -12.95 23.74 -6.26
C VAL A 99 -13.47 22.53 -7.02
N HIS A 100 -13.64 22.63 -8.34
CA HIS A 100 -14.21 21.56 -9.17
C HIS A 100 -13.16 20.72 -9.86
N ASN A 101 -12.17 21.36 -10.51
CA ASN A 101 -11.12 20.69 -11.26
C ASN A 101 -9.72 21.22 -10.90
N PRO A 102 -9.29 21.14 -9.63
CA PRO A 102 -7.98 21.63 -9.22
C PRO A 102 -6.87 20.73 -9.75
N GLU A 103 -5.77 21.33 -10.21
CA GLU A 103 -4.52 20.61 -10.50
C GLU A 103 -3.87 20.07 -9.21
N TYR A 104 -4.08 20.82 -8.09
CA TYR A 104 -3.49 20.52 -6.80
C TYR A 104 -4.55 20.55 -5.70
N THR A 105 -4.57 19.53 -4.86
CA THR A 105 -5.44 19.50 -3.68
C THR A 105 -4.59 19.37 -2.42
N LEU A 106 -4.57 20.43 -1.61
CA LEU A 106 -3.96 20.40 -0.30
C LEU A 106 -4.97 19.84 0.72
N LYS A 107 -4.65 18.73 1.32
CA LYS A 107 -5.50 18.07 2.32
C LYS A 107 -5.02 18.39 3.73
N ILE A 108 -5.93 18.84 4.57
CA ILE A 108 -5.71 19.18 5.98
C ILE A 108 -6.59 18.28 6.82
N GLU A 109 -5.98 17.49 7.69
CA GLU A 109 -6.71 16.62 8.59
C GLU A 109 -6.45 17.00 10.05
N ILE A 110 -7.41 17.69 10.67
CA ILE A 110 -7.32 18.15 12.06
C ILE A 110 -7.90 17.06 12.97
N ARG A 111 -7.04 16.44 13.76
CA ARG A 111 -7.39 15.44 14.77
C ARG A 111 -7.24 15.99 16.19
N ASN A 112 -7.62 15.20 17.19
CA ASN A 112 -7.56 15.66 18.58
C ASN A 112 -6.13 16.03 19.02
N ASP A 113 -5.13 15.27 18.58
CA ASP A 113 -3.75 15.42 19.04
C ASP A 113 -2.91 16.32 18.11
N TYR A 114 -3.07 16.15 16.81
CA TYR A 114 -2.25 16.82 15.78
C TYR A 114 -3.04 17.09 14.52
N THR A 115 -2.52 17.99 13.70
CA THR A 115 -2.96 18.21 12.32
C THR A 115 -1.98 17.55 11.35
N TYR A 116 -2.51 16.90 10.32
CA TYR A 116 -1.75 16.27 9.25
C TYR A 116 -2.01 17.01 7.93
N ILE A 117 -0.93 17.38 7.24
CA ILE A 117 -0.95 18.17 6.00
C ILE A 117 -0.31 17.35 4.91
N TYR A 118 -1.01 17.17 3.79
CA TYR A 118 -0.54 16.38 2.66
C TYR A 118 -1.22 16.78 1.35
N ALA A 119 -0.59 16.44 0.23
CA ALA A 119 -1.10 16.78 -1.10
C ALA A 119 -1.35 15.57 -2.00
N SER A 120 -0.63 14.50 -1.76
CA SER A 120 -0.69 13.31 -2.63
C SER A 120 -1.05 12.06 -1.83
N GLU A 121 -1.76 11.17 -2.51
CA GLU A 121 -2.11 9.85 -2.01
C GLU A 121 -1.60 8.81 -3.01
N ILE A 122 -0.78 7.90 -2.53
CA ILE A 122 -0.22 6.81 -3.33
C ILE A 122 -1.11 5.60 -3.14
N LYS A 123 -1.66 5.07 -4.23
CA LYS A 123 -2.47 3.85 -4.18
C LYS A 123 -1.59 2.66 -3.79
N GLY A 124 -1.99 1.95 -2.75
CA GLY A 124 -1.45 0.65 -2.40
C GLY A 124 -2.08 -0.45 -3.26
N ILE A 125 -1.52 -1.65 -3.16
CA ILE A 125 -2.00 -2.82 -3.92
C ILE A 125 -3.41 -3.27 -3.52
N GLY A 126 -3.89 -2.85 -2.35
CA GLY A 126 -5.22 -3.17 -1.82
C GLY A 126 -5.37 -4.64 -1.43
N GLY A 127 -6.58 -5.16 -1.51
CA GLY A 127 -6.90 -6.50 -1.07
C GLY A 127 -7.12 -6.59 0.44
N TYR A 128 -6.88 -7.77 1.00
CA TYR A 128 -7.00 -8.05 2.43
C TYR A 128 -5.64 -8.43 3.03
N PRO A 129 -5.36 -8.13 4.30
CA PRO A 129 -4.17 -8.62 4.97
C PRO A 129 -4.11 -10.15 4.91
N VAL A 130 -2.93 -10.70 4.56
CA VAL A 130 -2.74 -12.13 4.44
C VAL A 130 -3.05 -12.84 5.78
N GLY A 131 -3.84 -13.90 5.73
CA GLY A 131 -4.24 -14.71 6.89
C GLY A 131 -5.61 -14.38 7.49
N VAL A 132 -6.25 -13.25 7.12
CA VAL A 132 -7.57 -12.88 7.67
C VAL A 132 -8.71 -13.76 7.13
N GLN A 133 -8.51 -14.42 5.98
CA GLN A 133 -9.48 -15.31 5.33
C GLN A 133 -9.12 -16.81 5.50
N GLY A 134 -8.30 -17.12 6.52
CA GLY A 134 -7.92 -18.49 6.80
C GLY A 134 -6.70 -18.98 6.01
N LYS A 135 -6.59 -20.31 5.85
CA LYS A 135 -5.45 -20.98 5.21
C LYS A 135 -5.89 -21.76 3.97
N GLY A 136 -4.99 -21.88 3.01
CA GLY A 136 -5.19 -22.69 1.81
C GLY A 136 -3.91 -23.42 1.41
N LEU A 137 -4.07 -24.53 0.70
CA LEU A 137 -2.99 -25.26 0.06
C LEU A 137 -3.18 -25.15 -1.45
N LEU A 138 -2.16 -24.69 -2.15
CA LEU A 138 -2.20 -24.50 -3.60
C LEU A 138 -1.20 -25.44 -4.28
N MET A 139 -1.66 -26.19 -5.28
CA MET A 139 -0.78 -26.97 -6.16
C MET A 139 -0.06 -26.01 -7.11
N LEU A 140 1.24 -25.84 -6.87
CA LEU A 140 2.06 -24.92 -7.66
C LEU A 140 2.78 -25.70 -8.77
N SER A 141 2.76 -25.15 -9.97
CA SER A 141 3.48 -25.67 -11.13
C SER A 141 4.43 -24.61 -11.69
N GLY A 142 5.28 -25.01 -12.64
CA GLY A 142 6.13 -24.09 -13.40
C GLY A 142 5.39 -23.32 -14.51
N GLY A 143 4.07 -23.45 -14.63
CA GLY A 143 3.21 -22.73 -15.57
C GLY A 143 2.92 -21.31 -15.15
N ILE A 144 2.09 -20.60 -15.94
CA ILE A 144 1.72 -19.18 -15.68
C ILE A 144 0.56 -19.10 -14.69
N ASP A 145 -0.41 -20.02 -14.74
CA ASP A 145 -1.69 -19.87 -14.03
C ASP A 145 -1.56 -20.05 -12.52
N SER A 146 -0.77 -21.05 -12.07
CA SER A 146 -0.67 -21.34 -10.65
C SER A 146 0.01 -20.23 -9.83
N PRO A 147 1.07 -19.53 -10.29
CA PRO A 147 1.60 -18.36 -9.60
C PRO A 147 0.60 -17.19 -9.56
N VAL A 148 -0.18 -17.00 -10.62
CA VAL A 148 -1.25 -15.99 -10.65
C VAL A 148 -2.36 -16.33 -9.64
N ALA A 149 -2.76 -17.59 -9.57
CA ALA A 149 -3.72 -18.06 -8.57
C ALA A 149 -3.19 -17.85 -7.14
N LEU A 150 -1.90 -18.11 -6.89
CA LEU A 150 -1.25 -17.84 -5.60
C LEU A 150 -1.32 -16.35 -5.24
N TYR A 151 -0.94 -15.47 -6.18
CA TYR A 151 -1.04 -14.02 -5.99
C TYR A 151 -2.47 -13.57 -5.65
N LEU A 152 -3.45 -14.06 -6.40
CA LEU A 152 -4.86 -13.71 -6.18
C LEU A 152 -5.39 -14.23 -4.84
N ALA A 153 -4.99 -15.42 -4.42
CA ALA A 153 -5.37 -15.99 -3.13
C ALA A 153 -4.76 -15.20 -1.96
N LEU A 154 -3.46 -14.85 -2.06
CA LEU A 154 -2.81 -13.97 -1.09
C LEU A 154 -3.50 -12.61 -1.00
N LYS A 155 -3.84 -12.00 -2.15
CA LYS A 155 -4.54 -10.71 -2.23
C LYS A 155 -5.95 -10.77 -1.63
N ARG A 156 -6.59 -11.93 -1.65
CA ARG A 156 -7.87 -12.19 -0.97
C ARG A 156 -7.72 -12.39 0.53
N GLY A 157 -6.51 -12.40 1.06
CA GLY A 157 -6.24 -12.53 2.48
C GLY A 157 -6.10 -13.98 2.96
N ILE A 158 -5.93 -14.93 2.05
CA ILE A 158 -5.70 -16.33 2.39
C ILE A 158 -4.20 -16.51 2.69
N ASN A 159 -3.87 -17.15 3.81
CA ASN A 159 -2.51 -17.61 4.09
C ASN A 159 -2.26 -18.92 3.33
N VAL A 160 -1.50 -18.84 2.23
CA VAL A 160 -1.32 -19.97 1.31
C VAL A 160 -0.01 -20.67 1.56
N GLU A 161 -0.08 -21.98 1.72
CA GLU A 161 1.06 -22.89 1.56
C GLU A 161 1.01 -23.50 0.15
N CYS A 162 2.17 -23.78 -0.44
CA CYS A 162 2.27 -24.36 -1.77
C CYS A 162 2.73 -25.83 -1.69
N ILE A 163 2.22 -26.65 -2.61
CA ILE A 163 2.68 -28.01 -2.81
C ILE A 163 3.11 -28.18 -4.27
N TYR A 164 4.30 -28.76 -4.45
CA TYR A 164 4.85 -29.08 -5.75
C TYR A 164 5.19 -30.57 -5.81
N PHE A 165 4.70 -31.25 -6.85
CA PHE A 165 5.02 -32.66 -7.09
C PHE A 165 6.15 -32.74 -8.10
N GLU A 166 7.24 -33.41 -7.74
CA GLU A 166 8.36 -33.69 -8.62
C GLU A 166 8.52 -35.18 -8.84
N SER A 167 8.98 -35.60 -10.01
CA SER A 167 9.19 -36.98 -10.37
C SER A 167 10.55 -37.15 -11.05
N PRO A 168 11.66 -37.05 -10.32
CA PRO A 168 12.96 -37.30 -10.89
C PRO A 168 13.10 -38.83 -11.26
N PRO A 169 13.74 -39.18 -12.40
CA PRO A 169 14.43 -38.30 -13.35
C PRO A 169 13.52 -37.63 -14.39
N HIS A 170 12.20 -37.90 -14.39
CA HIS A 170 11.25 -37.37 -15.39
C HIS A 170 11.03 -35.86 -15.28
N THR A 171 11.17 -35.32 -14.07
CA THR A 171 11.15 -33.86 -13.82
C THR A 171 12.58 -33.35 -13.71
N SER A 172 12.91 -32.35 -14.52
CA SER A 172 14.26 -31.76 -14.50
C SER A 172 14.48 -30.88 -13.27
N LEU A 173 15.75 -30.76 -12.84
CA LEU A 173 16.12 -29.82 -11.78
C LEU A 173 15.73 -28.36 -12.09
N GLN A 174 15.81 -27.98 -13.38
CA GLN A 174 15.41 -26.64 -13.83
C GLN A 174 13.92 -26.36 -13.57
N ALA A 175 13.05 -27.35 -13.70
CA ALA A 175 11.64 -27.23 -13.40
C ALA A 175 11.41 -26.92 -11.91
N ARG A 176 12.11 -27.61 -11.02
CA ARG A 176 12.09 -27.36 -9.58
C ARG A 176 12.61 -25.96 -9.24
N LEU A 177 13.79 -25.58 -9.74
CA LEU A 177 14.39 -24.28 -9.52
C LEU A 177 13.47 -23.12 -10.03
N LYS A 178 12.75 -23.34 -11.12
CA LYS A 178 11.74 -22.39 -11.62
C LYS A 178 10.61 -22.18 -10.60
N VAL A 179 10.09 -23.26 -10.02
CA VAL A 179 9.02 -23.20 -9.02
C VAL A 179 9.50 -22.47 -7.76
N GLU A 180 10.69 -22.81 -7.26
CA GLU A 180 11.31 -22.13 -6.12
C GLU A 180 11.49 -20.63 -6.37
N LYS A 181 11.94 -20.25 -7.59
CA LYS A 181 12.06 -18.84 -7.99
C LYS A 181 10.72 -18.13 -8.02
N LEU A 182 9.64 -18.77 -8.53
CA LEU A 182 8.30 -18.19 -8.54
C LEU A 182 7.77 -17.95 -7.12
N VAL A 183 7.98 -18.88 -6.19
CA VAL A 183 7.63 -18.68 -4.78
C VAL A 183 8.40 -17.52 -4.20
N ASN A 184 9.71 -17.44 -4.46
CA ASN A 184 10.56 -16.36 -3.94
C ASN A 184 10.11 -14.96 -4.42
N ILE A 185 9.70 -14.84 -5.68
CA ILE A 185 9.13 -13.58 -6.20
C ILE A 185 7.87 -13.19 -5.43
N LEU A 186 7.01 -14.16 -5.11
CA LEU A 186 5.75 -13.89 -4.40
C LEU A 186 5.93 -13.59 -2.91
N THR A 187 7.10 -13.83 -2.34
CA THR A 187 7.43 -13.36 -0.97
C THR A 187 7.59 -11.84 -0.86
N GLU A 188 7.59 -11.10 -1.97
CA GLU A 188 7.50 -9.64 -1.94
C GLU A 188 6.17 -9.16 -1.33
N TYR A 189 5.12 -9.98 -1.40
CA TYR A 189 3.76 -9.64 -0.96
C TYR A 189 3.38 -10.21 0.40
N THR A 190 4.18 -11.13 0.92
CA THR A 190 3.94 -11.79 2.22
C THR A 190 5.27 -12.17 2.87
N PRO A 191 5.37 -12.18 4.21
CA PRO A 191 6.63 -12.45 4.90
C PRO A 191 7.26 -13.79 4.56
N ASN A 192 6.45 -14.81 4.31
CA ASN A 192 6.91 -16.16 3.94
C ASN A 192 5.84 -16.91 3.16
N ILE A 193 6.27 -17.86 2.35
CA ILE A 193 5.43 -18.88 1.69
C ILE A 193 6.11 -20.22 1.90
N LYS A 194 5.37 -21.15 2.50
CA LYS A 194 5.87 -22.50 2.69
C LYS A 194 5.66 -23.33 1.43
N LEU A 195 6.73 -23.90 0.88
CA LEU A 195 6.69 -24.78 -0.28
C LEU A 195 6.98 -26.24 0.18
N HIS A 196 6.01 -27.11 -0.02
CA HIS A 196 6.14 -28.55 0.17
C HIS A 196 6.54 -29.19 -1.15
N ILE A 197 7.67 -29.88 -1.19
CA ILE A 197 8.15 -30.62 -2.36
C ILE A 197 7.92 -32.10 -2.09
N ILE A 198 7.11 -32.73 -2.93
CA ILE A 198 6.69 -34.11 -2.78
C ILE A 198 7.27 -34.93 -3.93
N ASN A 199 8.02 -35.97 -3.61
CA ASN A 199 8.46 -36.95 -4.61
C ASN A 199 7.27 -37.81 -5.04
N PHE A 200 6.94 -37.75 -6.34
CA PHE A 200 5.78 -38.40 -6.94
C PHE A 200 6.24 -39.55 -7.92
N THR A 201 7.51 -39.83 -8.00
CA THR A 201 8.10 -40.73 -9.00
C THR A 201 7.47 -42.14 -8.97
N GLU A 202 7.38 -42.78 -7.81
CA GLU A 202 6.81 -44.12 -7.69
C GLU A 202 5.36 -44.22 -8.13
N ILE A 203 4.58 -43.18 -7.76
CA ILE A 203 3.15 -43.09 -8.13
C ILE A 203 3.02 -42.88 -9.65
N GLN A 204 3.82 -42.00 -10.23
CA GLN A 204 3.82 -41.75 -11.66
C GLN A 204 4.19 -42.99 -12.45
N GLU A 205 5.22 -43.74 -12.03
CA GLU A 205 5.62 -45.00 -12.67
C GLU A 205 4.57 -46.09 -12.54
N ALA A 206 3.88 -46.16 -11.38
CA ALA A 206 2.77 -47.08 -11.19
C ALA A 206 1.60 -46.77 -12.14
N ILE A 207 1.29 -45.49 -12.36
CA ILE A 207 0.28 -45.06 -13.32
C ILE A 207 0.70 -45.48 -14.75
N TYR A 208 1.93 -45.20 -15.15
CA TYR A 208 2.43 -45.59 -16.48
C TYR A 208 2.40 -47.12 -16.72
N LYS A 209 2.63 -47.92 -15.68
CA LYS A 209 2.62 -49.36 -15.80
C LYS A 209 1.22 -49.98 -15.86
N ASN A 210 0.25 -49.35 -15.24
CA ASN A 210 -1.09 -49.93 -15.02
C ASN A 210 -2.25 -49.21 -15.74
N CYS A 211 -2.00 -48.03 -16.29
CA CYS A 211 -3.03 -47.23 -17.01
C CYS A 211 -2.57 -47.05 -18.47
N ASN A 212 -3.26 -47.66 -19.41
CA ASN A 212 -3.12 -47.46 -20.84
C ASN A 212 -4.09 -46.37 -21.33
#